data_bc5191a3b99961f3fd35ed90e6731e21
#
_entry.id   bc5191a3b99961f3fd35ed90e6731e21
#
_cell.length_a   1.000
_cell.length_b   1.000
_cell.length_c   1.000
_cell.angle_alpha   90.00
_cell.angle_beta   90.00
_cell.angle_gamma   90.00
#
_symmetry.space_group_name_H-M   'P 1'
#
loop_
_entity.id
_entity.type
_entity.pdbx_description
1 polymer ?
#
loop_
_entity_poly.entity_id
_entity_poly.type
_entity_poly.pdbx_seq_one_letter_code
_entity_poly.pdbx_strand_id
1 'polypeptide(L)' 'MNNLGTSAADDRRYDQLRDERNKLYIDAIPYLEEALKIDPSNFNAAKTLSNIFSATGDDVNAKKYRELSESLK' A
#
# COMPACT_ATOMS: atom_id res chain seq x y z
N MET A 1 20.78 20.72 -21.58
CA MET A 1 20.09 20.62 -21.38
C MET A 1 19.13 19.94 -21.87
N ASN A 2 19.03 19.26 -22.44
CA ASN A 2 18.26 18.54 -22.95
C ASN A 2 17.78 17.47 -22.24
N ASN A 3 17.97 17.31 -21.13
CA ASN A 3 17.48 16.29 -20.29
C ASN A 3 16.03 16.40 -20.01
N LEU A 4 15.42 17.49 -20.32
CA LEU A 4 14.00 17.70 -20.10
C LEU A 4 13.12 16.63 -20.77
N GLY A 5 13.44 16.31 -22.01
CA GLY A 5 12.68 15.28 -22.71
C GLY A 5 12.87 13.91 -22.13
N THR A 6 14.10 13.61 -21.75
CA THR A 6 14.42 12.32 -21.14
C THR A 6 13.75 12.18 -19.78
N SER A 7 13.74 13.25 -19.01
CA SER A 7 13.11 13.24 -17.70
C SER A 7 11.61 12.97 -17.79
N ALA A 8 10.95 13.55 -18.77
CA ALA A 8 9.53 13.35 -18.94
C ALA A 8 9.21 11.89 -19.27
N ALA A 9 10.03 11.27 -20.10
CA ALA A 9 9.84 9.86 -20.45
C ALA A 9 10.06 8.97 -19.23
N ASP A 10 11.07 9.29 -18.43
CA ASP A 10 11.35 8.55 -17.22
C ASP A 10 10.22 8.69 -16.21
N ASP A 11 9.64 9.89 -16.10
CA ASP A 11 8.53 10.13 -15.19
C ASP A 11 7.32 9.29 -15.57
N ARG A 12 7.03 9.12 -16.85
CA ARG A 12 5.94 8.28 -17.30
C ARG A 12 6.17 6.83 -16.91
N ARG A 13 7.40 6.36 -17.04
CA ARG A 13 7.74 5.00 -16.70
C ARG A 13 7.56 4.77 -15.20
N TYR A 14 7.96 5.72 -14.38
CA TYR A 14 7.75 5.62 -12.95
C TYR A 14 6.28 5.59 -12.60
N ASP A 15 5.48 6.42 -13.23
CA ASP A 15 4.04 6.45 -12.98
C ASP A 15 3.39 5.12 -13.33
N GLN A 16 3.78 4.52 -14.46
CA GLN A 16 3.26 3.22 -14.85
C GLN A 16 3.61 2.14 -13.84
N LEU A 17 4.86 2.08 -13.41
CA LEU A 17 5.31 1.09 -12.45
C LEU A 17 4.63 1.27 -11.11
N ARG A 18 4.45 2.51 -10.70
CA ARG A 18 3.77 2.82 -9.45
C ARG A 18 2.30 2.41 -9.51
N ASP A 19 1.64 2.66 -10.63
CA ASP A 19 0.23 2.30 -10.81
C ASP A 19 0.05 0.79 -10.78
N GLU A 20 0.94 0.05 -11.43
CA GLU A 20 0.89 -1.40 -11.42
C GLU A 20 1.09 -1.94 -10.01
N ARG A 21 2.05 -1.39 -9.27
CA ARG A 21 2.29 -1.78 -7.88
C ARG A 21 1.09 -1.48 -7.02
N ASN A 22 0.50 -0.29 -7.17
CA ASN A 22 -0.67 0.10 -6.39
C ASN A 22 -1.86 -0.79 -6.70
N LYS A 23 -2.02 -1.19 -7.95
CA LYS A 23 -3.08 -2.11 -8.34
C LYS A 23 -2.93 -3.45 -7.63
N LEU A 24 -1.69 -3.97 -7.56
CA LEU A 24 -1.42 -5.21 -6.84
C LEU A 24 -1.73 -5.05 -5.35
N TYR A 25 -1.39 -3.91 -4.78
CA TYR A 25 -1.70 -3.63 -3.38
C TYR A 25 -3.21 -3.58 -3.16
N ILE A 26 -3.93 -2.88 -4.03
CA ILE A 26 -5.39 -2.78 -3.92
C ILE A 26 -6.03 -4.16 -4.04
N ASP A 27 -5.54 -4.98 -4.96
CA ASP A 27 -6.05 -6.34 -5.14
C ASP A 27 -5.81 -7.21 -3.91
N ALA A 28 -4.74 -6.94 -3.17
CA ALA A 28 -4.41 -7.68 -1.95
C ALA A 28 -5.25 -7.27 -0.74
N ILE A 29 -5.82 -6.06 -0.75
CA ILE A 29 -6.58 -5.55 0.38
C ILE A 29 -7.71 -6.49 0.81
N PRO A 30 -8.59 -6.98 -0.09
CA PRO A 30 -9.68 -7.87 0.33
C PRO A 30 -9.18 -9.15 1.00
N TYR A 31 -8.07 -9.70 0.51
CA TYR A 31 -7.50 -10.91 1.09
C TYR A 31 -7.01 -10.67 2.51
N LEU A 32 -6.36 -9.53 2.72
CA LEU A 32 -5.83 -9.19 4.04
C LEU A 32 -6.94 -8.81 5.01
N GLU A 33 -7.96 -8.13 4.53
CA GLU A 33 -9.13 -7.82 5.36
C GLU A 33 -9.85 -9.10 5.77
N GLU A 34 -9.97 -10.05 4.86
CA GLU A 34 -10.57 -11.34 5.17
C GLU A 34 -9.73 -12.10 6.19
N ALA A 35 -8.41 -12.04 6.07
CA ALA A 35 -7.51 -12.66 7.04
C ALA A 35 -7.72 -12.09 8.44
N LEU A 36 -7.92 -10.78 8.56
CA LEU A 36 -8.20 -10.14 9.84
C LEU A 36 -9.59 -10.46 10.35
N LYS A 37 -10.53 -10.71 9.45
CA LYS A 37 -11.88 -11.11 9.83
C LYS A 37 -11.88 -12.50 10.45
N ILE A 38 -11.07 -13.38 9.89
CA ILE A 38 -10.92 -14.74 10.40
C ILE A 38 -10.10 -14.75 11.67
N ASP A 39 -9.01 -13.97 11.70
CA ASP A 39 -8.12 -13.89 12.85
C ASP A 39 -7.82 -12.42 13.16
N PRO A 40 -8.60 -11.78 14.05
CA PRO A 40 -8.39 -10.36 14.38
C PRO A 40 -7.03 -10.05 15.01
N SER A 41 -6.31 -11.05 15.48
CA SER A 41 -4.99 -10.85 16.07
C SER A 41 -3.85 -11.08 15.07
N ASN A 42 -4.15 -11.17 13.78
CA ASN A 42 -3.14 -11.39 12.77
C ASN A 42 -2.31 -10.13 12.53
N PHE A 43 -1.20 -10.02 13.25
CA PHE A 43 -0.31 -8.88 13.19
C PHE A 43 0.20 -8.61 11.77
N ASN A 44 0.59 -9.67 11.06
CA ASN A 44 1.14 -9.53 9.71
C ASN A 44 0.13 -8.93 8.74
N ALA A 45 -1.13 -9.35 8.82
CA ALA A 45 -2.17 -8.81 7.96
C ALA A 45 -2.42 -7.32 8.27
N ALA A 46 -2.47 -6.96 9.55
CA ALA A 46 -2.69 -5.58 9.97
C ALA A 46 -1.54 -4.69 9.52
N LYS A 47 -0.30 -5.15 9.72
CA LYS A 47 0.88 -4.40 9.33
C LYS A 47 0.94 -4.23 7.81
N THR A 48 0.65 -5.28 7.08
CA THR A 48 0.68 -5.23 5.61
C THR A 48 -0.39 -4.28 5.08
N LEU A 49 -1.60 -4.31 5.65
CA LEU A 49 -2.64 -3.36 5.27
C LEU A 49 -2.22 -1.92 5.54
N SER A 50 -1.59 -1.67 6.69
CA SER A 50 -1.07 -0.36 7.00
C SER A 50 -0.09 0.12 5.92
N ASN A 51 0.82 -0.74 5.52
CA ASN A 51 1.81 -0.42 4.50
C ASN A 51 1.16 -0.16 3.15
N ILE A 52 0.17 -0.96 2.78
CA ILE A 52 -0.54 -0.81 1.50
C ILE A 52 -1.29 0.53 1.47
N PHE A 53 -2.03 0.84 2.51
CA PHE A 53 -2.77 2.09 2.55
C PHE A 53 -1.84 3.30 2.57
N SER A 54 -0.70 3.19 3.24
CA SER A 54 0.32 4.25 3.23
C SER A 54 0.87 4.45 1.82
N ALA A 55 1.17 3.35 1.13
CA ALA A 55 1.71 3.41 -0.23
C ALA A 55 0.70 3.96 -1.24
N THR A 56 -0.58 3.73 -1.02
CA THR A 56 -1.62 4.20 -1.92
C THR A 56 -2.19 5.56 -1.53
N GLY A 57 -1.67 6.16 -0.46
CA GLY A 57 -2.06 7.52 -0.07
C GLY A 57 -3.29 7.60 0.82
N ASP A 58 -3.78 6.49 1.34
CA ASP A 58 -4.94 6.50 2.23
C ASP A 58 -4.46 6.57 3.67
N ASP A 59 -4.18 7.77 4.14
CA ASP A 59 -3.59 7.98 5.46
C ASP A 59 -4.53 7.58 6.60
N VAL A 60 -5.83 7.71 6.41
CA VAL A 60 -6.81 7.37 7.44
C VAL A 60 -6.75 5.87 7.74
N ASN A 61 -6.85 5.06 6.71
CA ASN A 61 -6.79 3.61 6.87
C ASN A 61 -5.38 3.14 7.24
N ALA A 62 -4.35 3.79 6.72
CA ALA A 62 -2.98 3.47 7.10
C ALA A 62 -2.78 3.63 8.60
N LYS A 63 -3.28 4.72 9.17
CA LYS A 63 -3.19 4.97 10.60
C LYS A 63 -4.00 3.94 11.39
N LYS A 64 -5.20 3.63 10.93
CA LYS A 64 -6.08 2.67 11.59
C LYS A 64 -5.39 1.30 11.73
N TYR A 65 -4.85 0.79 10.64
CA TYR A 65 -4.22 -0.52 10.67
C TYR A 65 -2.85 -0.50 11.34
N ARG A 66 -2.15 0.63 11.30
CA ARG A 66 -0.90 0.77 12.04
C ARG A 66 -1.15 0.70 13.54
N GLU A 67 -2.16 1.39 14.03
CA GLU A 67 -2.52 1.34 15.44
C GLU A 67 -2.96 -0.07 15.84
N LEU A 68 -3.71 -0.74 14.98
CA LEU A 68 -4.11 -2.11 15.23
C LEU A 68 -2.87 -3.02 15.31
N SER A 69 -1.94 -2.90 14.38
CA SER A 69 -0.74 -3.73 14.40
C SER A 69 0.10 -3.46 15.65
N GLU A 70 0.18 -2.22 16.08
CA GLU A 70 0.93 -1.89 17.30
C GLU A 70 0.28 -2.50 18.53
N SER A 71 -1.03 -2.57 18.57
CA SER A 71 -1.74 -3.17 19.69
C SER A 71 -1.60 -4.69 19.72
N LEU A 72 -1.23 -5.29 18.60
CA LEU A 72 -1.06 -6.74 18.50
C LEU A 72 0.38 -7.20 18.72
N LYS A 73 1.30 -6.27 18.89
CA LYS A 73 2.71 -6.62 19.10
C LYS A 73 2.91 -7.37 20.41
#